data_12336cf75d478de5d971b4c2780e96a2
#
_entry.id   12336cf75d478de5d971b4c2780e96a2
#
_cell.length_a   1.000
_cell.length_b   1.000
_cell.length_c   1.000
_cell.angle_alpha   90.00
_cell.angle_beta   90.00
_cell.angle_gamma   90.00
#
_symmetry.space_group_name_H-M   'P 1'
#
loop_
_entity.id
_entity.type
_entity.pdbx_description
1 polymer ?
#
loop_
_entity_poly.entity_id
_entity_poly.type
_entity_poly.pdbx_seq_one_letter_code
_entity_poly.pdbx_strand_id
1 'polypeptide(L)'
;MKKIPLLFILLLSLNCVAQFSKTHYIPPITSNSASTTLPQDHYIYISTPSASNVNFKIIQIGGTTISGTVNKTTPYIYSIGSGDATQLFVPSVSTGIVTNKGFIIESEGLIYTSVRTNAGGYAQAGGLVCKGNSALGKRFRAGAMLNPSTIAGLLNFFSILATENNTSITISNVTNGTLLANNTTFNGPITINLNKNESYILAINAIQEVILLEH
;
A
#
# COMPACT_ATOMS: atom_id res chain seq x y z
N MET A 1 -19.77 8.92 -44.34
CA MET A 1 -19.48 7.57 -43.80
C MET A 1 -18.44 7.65 -42.69
N LYS A 2 -18.81 7.26 -41.46
CA LYS A 2 -18.02 6.70 -40.36
C LYS A 2 -16.77 7.45 -39.89
N LYS A 3 -16.96 8.65 -39.28
CA LYS A 3 -15.90 9.29 -38.46
C LYS A 3 -16.04 9.03 -36.94
N ILE A 4 -17.01 8.20 -36.56
CA ILE A 4 -17.31 7.85 -35.15
C ILE A 4 -16.22 7.04 -34.46
N PRO A 5 -15.50 6.07 -35.08
CA PRO A 5 -14.48 5.30 -34.35
C PRO A 5 -13.25 6.11 -33.98
N LEU A 6 -12.90 7.13 -34.76
CA LEU A 6 -11.71 7.96 -34.48
C LEU A 6 -11.94 8.84 -33.23
N LEU A 7 -13.15 9.37 -33.07
CA LEU A 7 -13.51 10.16 -31.87
C LEU A 7 -13.55 9.30 -30.61
N PHE A 8 -13.98 8.03 -30.73
CA PHE A 8 -14.01 7.09 -29.62
C PHE A 8 -12.61 6.67 -29.17
N ILE A 9 -11.67 6.49 -30.12
CA ILE A 9 -10.25 6.21 -29.83
C ILE A 9 -9.58 7.43 -29.15
N LEU A 10 -9.90 8.63 -29.59
CA LEU A 10 -9.38 9.87 -28.98
C LEU A 10 -9.89 10.06 -27.54
N LEU A 11 -11.13 9.70 -27.25
CA LEU A 11 -11.71 9.75 -25.90
C LEU A 11 -11.12 8.69 -24.96
N LEU A 12 -10.72 7.54 -25.47
CA LEU A 12 -10.02 6.49 -24.70
C LEU A 12 -8.58 6.86 -24.34
N SER A 13 -7.91 7.69 -25.13
CA SER A 13 -6.53 8.11 -24.88
C SER A 13 -6.39 9.15 -23.77
N LEU A 14 -7.47 9.79 -23.33
CA LEU A 14 -7.45 10.83 -22.30
C LEU A 14 -7.40 10.31 -20.85
N ASN A 15 -7.48 9.00 -20.63
CA ASN A 15 -7.59 8.42 -19.28
C ASN A 15 -6.31 7.76 -18.75
N CYS A 16 -5.14 7.99 -19.35
CA CYS A 16 -3.89 7.29 -18.98
C CYS A 16 -3.07 7.94 -17.85
N VAL A 17 -3.65 8.80 -17.02
CA VAL A 17 -2.95 9.47 -15.90
C VAL A 17 -3.28 8.89 -14.52
N ALA A 18 -3.81 7.68 -14.44
CA ALA A 18 -4.27 7.06 -13.20
C ALA A 18 -3.20 6.87 -12.11
N GLN A 19 -1.92 7.01 -12.45
CA GLN A 19 -0.80 6.89 -11.51
C GLN A 19 -0.28 8.25 -11.00
N PHE A 20 -0.69 9.35 -11.63
CA PHE A 20 -0.31 10.69 -11.21
C PHE A 20 -1.41 11.32 -10.37
N SER A 21 -1.05 11.82 -9.22
CA SER A 21 -1.98 12.48 -8.30
C SER A 21 -1.26 13.59 -7.53
N LYS A 22 -2.03 14.50 -6.95
CA LYS A 22 -1.51 15.48 -5.99
C LYS A 22 -1.44 14.92 -4.57
N THR A 23 -2.16 13.83 -4.31
CA THR A 23 -2.17 13.17 -3.01
C THR A 23 -1.99 11.68 -3.20
N HIS A 24 -1.07 11.09 -2.45
CA HIS A 24 -0.85 9.65 -2.39
C HIS A 24 -0.92 9.17 -0.95
N TYR A 25 -1.48 7.99 -0.77
CA TYR A 25 -1.64 7.33 0.52
C TYR A 25 -0.81 6.05 0.52
N ILE A 26 -0.01 5.88 1.56
CA ILE A 26 0.84 4.70 1.75
C ILE A 26 0.49 4.09 3.10
N PRO A 27 -0.40 3.08 3.12
CA PRO A 27 -0.72 2.36 4.34
C PRO A 27 0.54 1.62 4.84
N PRO A 28 0.62 1.33 6.16
CA PRO A 28 1.68 0.50 6.68
C PRO A 28 1.60 -0.92 6.11
N ILE A 29 2.74 -1.58 6.03
CA ILE A 29 2.87 -2.98 5.63
C ILE A 29 3.39 -3.80 6.81
N THR A 30 3.26 -5.12 6.74
CA THR A 30 3.79 -6.01 7.77
C THR A 30 4.80 -6.98 7.18
N SER A 31 5.63 -7.54 8.03
CA SER A 31 6.58 -8.60 7.71
C SER A 31 6.60 -9.63 8.83
N ASN A 32 7.11 -10.82 8.55
CA ASN A 32 7.37 -11.79 9.59
C ASN A 32 8.83 -11.68 10.05
N SER A 33 9.05 -11.16 11.26
CA SER A 33 10.38 -11.01 11.86
C SER A 33 11.01 -12.34 12.28
N ALA A 34 10.26 -13.43 12.31
CA ALA A 34 10.81 -14.76 12.59
C ALA A 34 11.54 -15.36 11.36
N SER A 35 11.45 -14.71 10.20
CA SER A 35 12.15 -15.11 8.99
C SER A 35 13.63 -14.70 9.06
N THR A 36 14.50 -15.49 8.45
CA THR A 36 15.89 -15.09 8.17
C THR A 36 15.99 -13.95 7.16
N THR A 37 14.87 -13.60 6.53
CA THR A 37 14.75 -12.54 5.52
C THR A 37 14.23 -11.28 6.18
N LEU A 38 15.07 -10.62 6.97
CA LEU A 38 14.70 -9.38 7.64
C LEU A 38 14.57 -8.23 6.65
N PRO A 39 13.55 -7.35 6.84
CA PRO A 39 13.46 -6.09 6.12
C PRO A 39 14.72 -5.25 6.28
N GLN A 40 15.12 -4.60 5.19
CA GLN A 40 16.29 -3.72 5.14
C GLN A 40 15.85 -2.32 4.68
N ASP A 41 16.71 -1.63 3.95
CA ASP A 41 16.46 -0.25 3.56
C ASP A 41 15.18 -0.07 2.74
N HIS A 42 14.40 0.93 3.10
CA HIS A 42 13.14 1.27 2.48
C HIS A 42 13.15 2.71 2.00
N TYR A 43 12.55 2.94 0.84
CA TYR A 43 12.57 4.23 0.18
C TYR A 43 11.21 4.61 -0.41
N ILE A 44 10.92 5.91 -0.40
CA ILE A 44 9.86 6.49 -1.21
C ILE A 44 10.53 7.28 -2.35
N TYR A 45 10.12 6.98 -3.57
CA TYR A 45 10.54 7.70 -4.77
C TYR A 45 9.41 8.60 -5.23
N ILE A 46 9.72 9.88 -5.45
CA ILE A 46 8.77 10.89 -5.94
C ILE A 46 9.33 11.48 -7.21
N SER A 47 8.52 11.50 -8.26
CA SER A 47 8.86 12.10 -9.54
C SER A 47 7.66 12.84 -10.13
N THR A 48 7.91 13.70 -11.12
CA THR A 48 6.88 14.47 -11.82
C THR A 48 7.25 14.64 -13.29
N PRO A 49 6.29 14.72 -14.21
CA PRO A 49 6.55 15.10 -15.59
C PRO A 49 6.76 16.61 -15.76
N SER A 50 6.50 17.42 -14.73
CA SER A 50 6.62 18.88 -14.77
C SER A 50 8.07 19.31 -15.00
N ALA A 51 8.26 20.27 -15.91
CA ALA A 51 9.55 20.95 -16.10
C ALA A 51 9.83 21.94 -14.96
N SER A 52 8.80 22.52 -14.37
CA SER A 52 8.90 23.43 -13.24
C SER A 52 8.95 22.63 -11.93
N ASN A 53 9.54 23.23 -10.90
CA ASN A 53 9.55 22.65 -9.57
C ASN A 53 8.13 22.51 -9.02
N VAL A 54 7.84 21.34 -8.48
CA VAL A 54 6.61 20.99 -7.78
C VAL A 54 6.97 20.80 -6.31
N ASN A 55 6.37 21.59 -5.43
CA ASN A 55 6.53 21.43 -4.00
C ASN A 55 5.69 20.25 -3.52
N PHE A 56 6.23 19.49 -2.57
CA PHE A 56 5.54 18.37 -1.95
C PHE A 56 5.83 18.31 -0.45
N LYS A 57 4.99 17.55 0.26
CA LYS A 57 5.16 17.17 1.66
C LYS A 57 5.04 15.67 1.81
N ILE A 58 5.93 15.07 2.57
CA ILE A 58 5.80 13.70 3.07
C ILE A 58 5.37 13.80 4.53
N ILE A 59 4.15 13.42 4.82
CA ILE A 59 3.54 13.46 6.15
C ILE A 59 3.63 12.05 6.73
N GLN A 60 4.44 11.87 7.75
CA GLN A 60 4.44 10.65 8.55
C GLN A 60 3.20 10.66 9.43
N ILE A 61 2.35 9.66 9.31
CA ILE A 61 1.12 9.56 10.12
C ILE A 61 1.52 9.42 11.59
N GLY A 62 1.07 10.37 12.41
CA GLY A 62 1.46 10.45 13.83
C GLY A 62 2.89 10.93 14.10
N GLY A 63 3.59 11.42 13.09
CA GLY A 63 4.99 11.87 13.18
C GLY A 63 5.25 13.23 12.52
N THR A 64 6.42 13.37 11.94
CA THR A 64 6.91 14.61 11.35
C THR A 64 6.46 14.79 9.90
N THR A 65 6.58 16.01 9.40
CA THR A 65 6.38 16.36 7.99
C THR A 65 7.70 16.82 7.37
N ILE A 66 8.03 16.24 6.22
CA ILE A 66 9.21 16.56 5.43
C ILE A 66 8.73 17.27 4.15
N SER A 67 9.31 18.43 3.84
CA SER A 67 9.01 19.18 2.62
C SER A 67 10.16 19.08 1.63
N GLY A 68 9.83 19.10 0.34
CA GLY A 68 10.82 19.08 -0.73
C GLY A 68 10.25 19.59 -2.04
N THR A 69 11.09 19.55 -3.06
CA THR A 69 10.74 19.92 -4.44
C THR A 69 11.18 18.82 -5.41
N VAL A 70 10.45 18.65 -6.49
CA VAL A 70 10.74 17.70 -7.55
C VAL A 70 10.41 18.32 -8.91
N ASN A 71 11.20 17.97 -9.94
CA ASN A 71 10.91 18.29 -11.34
C ASN A 71 11.29 17.10 -12.24
N LYS A 72 11.03 17.21 -13.54
CA LYS A 72 11.23 16.08 -14.48
C LYS A 72 12.68 15.55 -14.55
N THR A 73 13.66 16.36 -14.16
CA THR A 73 15.09 15.99 -14.21
C THR A 73 15.66 15.66 -12.83
N THR A 74 14.95 16.04 -11.76
CA THR A 74 15.43 15.89 -10.38
C THR A 74 14.34 15.20 -9.56
N PRO A 75 14.25 13.85 -9.58
CA PRO A 75 13.37 13.09 -8.69
C PRO A 75 13.86 13.19 -7.25
N TYR A 76 12.97 12.92 -6.31
CA TYR A 76 13.29 12.91 -4.90
C TYR A 76 13.23 11.51 -4.33
N ILE A 77 14.22 11.16 -3.50
CA ILE A 77 14.30 9.86 -2.82
C ILE A 77 14.29 10.14 -1.32
N TYR A 78 13.29 9.63 -0.65
CA TYR A 78 13.17 9.68 0.80
C TYR A 78 13.56 8.33 1.39
N SER A 79 14.56 8.30 2.27
CA SER A 79 14.91 7.12 3.04
C SER A 79 13.97 6.99 4.24
N ILE A 80 13.20 5.90 4.28
CA ILE A 80 12.31 5.59 5.41
C ILE A 80 13.13 5.02 6.58
N GLY A 81 14.24 4.38 6.27
CA GLY A 81 15.08 3.67 7.24
C GLY A 81 15.20 2.19 6.94
N SER A 82 15.80 1.46 7.87
CA SER A 82 16.07 0.03 7.74
C SER A 82 15.35 -0.76 8.84
N GLY A 83 14.94 -1.98 8.51
CA GLY A 83 14.31 -2.90 9.45
C GLY A 83 12.77 -2.82 9.45
N ASP A 84 12.17 -3.58 10.36
CA ASP A 84 10.71 -3.76 10.48
C ASP A 84 10.04 -2.82 11.50
N ALA A 85 10.80 -1.98 12.18
CA ALA A 85 10.31 -1.00 13.16
C ALA A 85 10.17 0.42 12.59
N THR A 86 10.24 0.59 11.27
CA THR A 86 10.17 1.89 10.61
C THR A 86 8.74 2.44 10.55
N GLN A 87 8.59 3.67 10.05
CA GLN A 87 7.28 4.28 9.82
C GLN A 87 6.40 3.50 8.83
N LEU A 88 7.02 2.73 7.93
CA LEU A 88 6.33 1.90 6.93
C LEU A 88 5.91 0.54 7.50
N PHE A 89 6.74 -0.08 8.32
CA PHE A 89 6.52 -1.44 8.79
C PHE A 89 5.87 -1.48 10.17
N VAL A 90 4.99 -2.47 10.30
CA VAL A 90 4.47 -2.93 11.59
C VAL A 90 5.13 -4.27 11.87
N PRO A 91 5.76 -4.45 13.03
CA PRO A 91 6.40 -5.71 13.40
C PRO A 91 5.45 -6.89 13.27
N SER A 92 6.01 -8.07 13.06
CA SER A 92 5.32 -9.32 12.71
C SER A 92 4.09 -9.63 13.55
N VAL A 93 3.22 -10.45 12.99
CA VAL A 93 1.94 -10.92 13.56
C VAL A 93 0.86 -9.85 13.73
N SER A 94 1.00 -8.71 13.07
CA SER A 94 -0.02 -7.66 13.17
C SER A 94 -1.20 -7.96 12.27
N THR A 95 -2.25 -8.53 12.86
CA THR A 95 -3.61 -8.44 12.34
C THR A 95 -4.39 -7.52 13.27
N GLY A 96 -4.90 -6.42 12.75
CA GLY A 96 -5.65 -5.48 13.58
C GLY A 96 -5.50 -4.02 13.16
N ILE A 97 -6.01 -3.13 14.01
CA ILE A 97 -5.94 -1.69 13.82
C ILE A 97 -4.52 -1.21 14.12
N VAL A 98 -3.99 -0.39 13.22
CA VAL A 98 -2.66 0.22 13.30
C VAL A 98 -2.82 1.73 13.28
N THR A 99 -2.24 2.39 14.26
CA THR A 99 -2.19 3.85 14.40
C THR A 99 -0.78 4.37 14.21
N ASN A 100 -0.64 5.63 13.84
CA ASN A 100 0.65 6.34 13.77
C ASN A 100 1.69 5.66 12.87
N LYS A 101 1.26 5.01 11.79
CA LYS A 101 2.10 4.34 10.80
C LYS A 101 1.62 4.63 9.39
N GLY A 102 2.55 4.59 8.43
CA GLY A 102 2.28 4.91 7.03
C GLY A 102 2.54 6.38 6.70
N PHE A 103 2.22 6.77 5.47
CA PHE A 103 2.51 8.11 4.96
C PHE A 103 1.37 8.66 4.12
N ILE A 104 1.25 9.99 4.13
CA ILE A 104 0.47 10.74 3.15
C ILE A 104 1.46 11.65 2.44
N ILE A 105 1.39 11.69 1.10
CA ILE A 105 2.21 12.59 0.30
C ILE A 105 1.28 13.56 -0.40
N GLU A 106 1.49 14.85 -0.16
CA GLU A 106 0.73 15.94 -0.76
C GLU A 106 1.64 16.81 -1.62
N SER A 107 1.15 17.31 -2.73
CA SER A 107 1.91 18.13 -3.67
C SER A 107 1.04 19.18 -4.36
N GLU A 108 1.67 20.24 -4.82
CA GLU A 108 1.00 21.32 -5.57
C GLU A 108 0.68 20.92 -7.01
N GLY A 109 1.48 20.04 -7.59
CA GLY A 109 1.33 19.52 -8.95
C GLY A 109 1.19 17.99 -8.98
N LEU A 110 1.01 17.44 -10.17
CA LEU A 110 0.93 16.00 -10.35
C LEU A 110 2.29 15.33 -10.11
N ILE A 111 2.31 14.35 -9.23
CA ILE A 111 3.47 13.52 -8.93
C ILE A 111 3.16 12.04 -9.11
N TYR A 112 4.18 11.27 -9.37
CA TYR A 112 4.20 9.82 -9.29
C TYR A 112 4.95 9.41 -8.02
N THR A 113 4.41 8.46 -7.30
CA THR A 113 5.02 7.97 -6.06
C THR A 113 5.12 6.46 -6.09
N SER A 114 6.28 5.94 -5.71
CA SER A 114 6.47 4.50 -5.49
C SER A 114 7.26 4.24 -4.22
N VAL A 115 7.00 3.08 -3.60
CA VAL A 115 7.74 2.59 -2.43
C VAL A 115 8.62 1.43 -2.90
N ARG A 116 9.85 1.39 -2.40
CA ARG A 116 10.78 0.28 -2.58
C ARG A 116 11.21 -0.25 -1.21
N THR A 117 11.19 -1.57 -1.09
CA THR A 117 11.63 -2.28 0.11
C THR A 117 12.65 -3.33 -0.27
N ASN A 118 13.64 -3.53 0.57
CA ASN A 118 14.65 -4.57 0.43
C ASN A 118 14.61 -5.49 1.64
N ALA A 119 15.06 -6.73 1.46
CA ALA A 119 15.15 -7.71 2.53
C ALA A 119 16.22 -8.77 2.22
N GLY A 120 16.61 -9.55 3.24
CA GLY A 120 17.47 -10.73 3.09
C GLY A 120 18.85 -10.46 2.49
N GLY A 121 19.58 -9.47 2.98
CA GLY A 121 20.89 -9.12 2.42
C GLY A 121 20.80 -8.54 1.01
N TYR A 122 19.70 -7.80 0.71
CA TYR A 122 19.36 -7.27 -0.63
C TYR A 122 19.04 -8.34 -1.69
N ALA A 123 18.87 -9.60 -1.26
CA ALA A 123 18.49 -10.69 -2.16
C ALA A 123 17.02 -10.62 -2.60
N GLN A 124 16.19 -9.89 -1.87
CA GLN A 124 14.77 -9.69 -2.15
C GLN A 124 14.45 -8.20 -2.20
N ALA A 125 13.54 -7.84 -3.11
CA ALA A 125 13.05 -6.49 -3.25
C ALA A 125 11.54 -6.49 -3.47
N GLY A 126 10.86 -5.54 -2.85
CA GLY A 126 9.45 -5.26 -3.08
C GLY A 126 9.26 -3.87 -3.68
N GLY A 127 8.20 -3.69 -4.43
CA GLY A 127 7.83 -2.40 -4.98
C GLY A 127 6.32 -2.20 -5.01
N LEU A 128 5.87 -1.04 -4.57
CA LEU A 128 4.48 -0.61 -4.60
C LEU A 128 4.39 0.69 -5.39
N VAL A 129 3.49 0.73 -6.36
CA VAL A 129 3.13 1.97 -7.06
C VAL A 129 1.89 2.55 -6.39
N CYS A 130 2.02 3.78 -5.90
CA CYS A 130 0.92 4.47 -5.25
C CYS A 130 0.04 5.14 -6.30
N LYS A 131 -1.21 4.71 -6.40
CA LYS A 131 -2.15 5.19 -7.43
C LYS A 131 -2.89 6.49 -7.04
N GLY A 132 -2.51 7.11 -5.92
CA GLY A 132 -3.11 8.35 -5.43
C GLY A 132 -4.64 8.24 -5.28
N ASN A 133 -5.36 9.26 -5.73
CA ASN A 133 -6.82 9.28 -5.63
C ASN A 133 -7.51 8.14 -6.38
N SER A 134 -6.87 7.53 -7.37
CA SER A 134 -7.40 6.35 -8.08
C SER A 134 -7.42 5.09 -7.22
N ALA A 135 -6.72 5.09 -6.08
CA ALA A 135 -6.77 4.00 -5.09
C ALA A 135 -7.87 4.19 -4.05
N LEU A 136 -8.61 5.29 -4.09
CA LEU A 136 -9.73 5.53 -3.17
C LEU A 136 -10.99 4.83 -3.71
N GLY A 137 -11.75 4.25 -2.80
CA GLY A 137 -12.99 3.57 -3.17
C GLY A 137 -13.74 3.03 -1.96
N LYS A 138 -14.97 2.57 -2.22
CA LYS A 138 -15.84 1.97 -1.20
C LYS A 138 -15.93 0.44 -1.30
N ARG A 139 -15.41 -0.14 -2.38
CA ARG A 139 -15.39 -1.59 -2.58
C ARG A 139 -14.09 -1.97 -3.29
N PHE A 140 -13.39 -2.90 -2.72
CA PHE A 140 -12.12 -3.41 -3.24
C PHE A 140 -12.18 -4.93 -3.33
N ARG A 141 -11.48 -5.48 -4.31
CA ARG A 141 -11.18 -6.89 -4.38
C ARG A 141 -9.69 -7.06 -4.12
N ALA A 142 -9.35 -7.79 -3.08
CA ALA A 142 -7.97 -8.16 -2.79
C ALA A 142 -7.71 -9.53 -3.42
N GLY A 143 -6.67 -9.62 -4.25
CA GLY A 143 -6.16 -10.89 -4.76
C GLY A 143 -4.95 -11.30 -3.94
N ALA A 144 -4.85 -12.59 -3.60
CA ALA A 144 -3.63 -13.17 -3.06
C ALA A 144 -3.09 -14.18 -4.07
N MET A 145 -1.76 -14.22 -4.22
CA MET A 145 -1.12 -15.30 -4.95
C MET A 145 -1.05 -16.51 -4.03
N LEU A 146 -1.45 -17.68 -4.55
CA LEU A 146 -1.16 -18.93 -3.87
C LEU A 146 0.35 -19.04 -3.68
N ASN A 147 0.76 -19.25 -2.44
CA ASN A 147 2.14 -19.58 -2.14
C ASN A 147 2.24 -21.07 -1.89
N PRO A 148 2.63 -21.87 -2.88
CA PRO A 148 2.77 -23.31 -2.72
C PRO A 148 3.94 -23.71 -1.84
N SER A 149 4.74 -22.73 -1.43
CA SER A 149 5.89 -22.97 -0.55
C SER A 149 5.42 -23.07 0.91
N THR A 150 5.76 -24.18 1.56
CA THR A 150 5.57 -24.40 2.99
C THR A 150 6.59 -23.67 3.86
N ILE A 151 7.26 -22.64 3.34
CA ILE A 151 8.24 -21.86 4.11
C ILE A 151 7.51 -21.13 5.23
N ALA A 152 7.79 -21.53 6.44
CA ALA A 152 7.30 -20.84 7.63
C ALA A 152 7.78 -19.38 7.61
N GLY A 153 6.87 -18.47 7.91
CA GLY A 153 7.22 -17.07 8.04
C GLY A 153 6.89 -16.19 6.83
N LEU A 154 6.40 -16.75 5.73
CA LEU A 154 5.82 -15.94 4.66
C LEU A 154 4.41 -15.49 5.04
N LEU A 155 4.09 -14.23 4.79
CA LEU A 155 2.76 -13.66 5.02
C LEU A 155 2.13 -13.24 3.70
N ASN A 156 0.84 -13.54 3.54
CA ASN A 156 -0.04 -12.82 2.64
C ASN A 156 -0.80 -11.78 3.47
N PHE A 157 -0.79 -10.54 3.06
CA PHE A 157 -1.53 -9.50 3.76
C PHE A 157 -2.11 -8.46 2.82
N PHE A 158 -3.12 -7.76 3.29
CA PHE A 158 -3.52 -6.48 2.75
C PHE A 158 -3.63 -5.45 3.87
N SER A 159 -3.42 -4.20 3.50
CA SER A 159 -3.51 -3.07 4.40
C SER A 159 -4.47 -2.03 3.83
N ILE A 160 -5.36 -1.53 4.67
CA ILE A 160 -6.35 -0.51 4.33
C ILE A 160 -6.09 0.70 5.19
N LEU A 161 -6.02 1.89 4.59
CA LEU A 161 -5.89 3.18 5.29
C LEU A 161 -7.19 3.96 5.14
N ALA A 162 -7.80 4.35 6.25
CA ALA A 162 -8.97 5.22 6.26
C ALA A 162 -8.58 6.67 5.99
N THR A 163 -9.23 7.29 5.01
CA THR A 163 -9.02 8.71 4.67
C THR A 163 -10.01 9.65 5.34
N GLU A 164 -11.05 9.08 5.98
CA GLU A 164 -12.12 9.81 6.67
C GLU A 164 -12.37 9.18 8.05
N ASN A 165 -12.95 9.99 8.96
CA ASN A 165 -13.38 9.49 10.27
C ASN A 165 -14.61 8.59 10.13
N ASN A 166 -14.80 7.69 11.09
CA ASN A 166 -15.94 6.78 11.16
C ASN A 166 -16.09 5.91 9.90
N THR A 167 -14.96 5.52 9.28
CA THR A 167 -14.95 4.63 8.13
C THR A 167 -15.24 3.19 8.58
N SER A 168 -16.39 2.66 8.19
CA SER A 168 -16.75 1.26 8.46
C SER A 168 -16.28 0.37 7.31
N ILE A 169 -15.51 -0.67 7.62
CA ILE A 169 -14.93 -1.61 6.66
C ILE A 169 -15.43 -3.00 6.98
N THR A 170 -16.00 -3.69 6.00
CA THR A 170 -16.35 -5.11 6.13
C THR A 170 -15.44 -5.93 5.23
N ILE A 171 -14.71 -6.87 5.83
CA ILE A 171 -13.87 -7.85 5.14
C ILE A 171 -14.66 -9.15 5.08
N SER A 172 -14.88 -9.64 3.88
CA SER A 172 -15.65 -10.86 3.61
C SER A 172 -14.94 -11.75 2.60
N ASN A 173 -15.47 -12.94 2.38
CA ASN A 173 -14.96 -13.90 1.38
C ASN A 173 -13.54 -14.41 1.65
N VAL A 174 -13.06 -14.33 2.87
CA VAL A 174 -11.91 -15.12 3.32
C VAL A 174 -12.44 -16.50 3.74
N THR A 175 -11.73 -17.56 3.39
CA THR A 175 -12.14 -18.93 3.73
C THR A 175 -12.28 -19.10 5.24
N ASN A 176 -13.42 -19.62 5.70
CA ASN A 176 -13.60 -19.93 7.11
C ASN A 176 -12.59 -20.97 7.58
N GLY A 177 -12.09 -20.81 8.79
CA GLY A 177 -11.03 -21.65 9.33
C GLY A 177 -9.62 -21.17 8.97
N THR A 178 -9.46 -20.11 8.18
CA THR A 178 -8.14 -19.54 7.87
C THR A 178 -7.48 -19.00 9.15
N LEU A 179 -6.28 -19.47 9.44
CA LEU A 179 -5.48 -18.99 10.56
C LEU A 179 -4.82 -17.63 10.19
N LEU A 180 -5.16 -16.61 10.94
CA LEU A 180 -4.57 -15.29 10.80
C LEU A 180 -3.19 -15.24 11.45
N ALA A 181 -2.38 -14.26 11.07
CA ALA A 181 -1.02 -14.12 11.58
C ALA A 181 -0.95 -13.84 13.09
N ASN A 182 -2.03 -13.36 13.70
CA ASN A 182 -2.16 -13.19 15.15
C ASN A 182 -2.63 -14.44 15.91
N ASN A 183 -2.62 -15.61 15.26
CA ASN A 183 -3.08 -16.90 15.78
C ASN A 183 -4.59 -16.97 16.07
N THR A 184 -5.40 -16.05 15.57
CA THR A 184 -6.86 -16.18 15.59
C THR A 184 -7.36 -16.82 14.30
N THR A 185 -8.56 -17.39 14.33
CA THR A 185 -9.17 -18.02 13.16
C THR A 185 -10.24 -17.13 12.57
N PHE A 186 -10.23 -16.98 11.24
CA PHE A 186 -11.30 -16.27 10.54
C PHE A 186 -12.57 -17.16 10.50
N ASN A 187 -13.65 -16.66 11.09
CA ASN A 187 -14.91 -17.41 11.23
C ASN A 187 -16.11 -16.68 10.61
N GLY A 188 -15.87 -15.82 9.62
CA GLY A 188 -16.90 -15.07 8.92
C GLY A 188 -16.53 -13.59 8.76
N PRO A 189 -17.42 -12.78 8.17
CA PRO A 189 -17.13 -11.39 7.89
C PRO A 189 -16.70 -10.60 9.13
N ILE A 190 -15.64 -9.81 8.98
CA ILE A 190 -15.13 -8.93 10.04
C ILE A 190 -15.54 -7.50 9.69
N THR A 191 -16.20 -6.80 10.61
CA THR A 191 -16.50 -5.37 10.49
C THR A 191 -15.63 -4.58 11.45
N ILE A 192 -14.95 -3.57 10.93
CA ILE A 192 -14.00 -2.71 11.66
C ILE A 192 -14.38 -1.26 11.40
N ASN A 193 -14.31 -0.42 12.44
CA ASN A 193 -14.46 1.03 12.32
C ASN A 193 -13.10 1.69 12.50
N LEU A 194 -12.71 2.53 11.54
CA LEU A 194 -11.48 3.29 11.56
C LEU A 194 -11.74 4.79 11.55
N ASN A 195 -10.90 5.53 12.22
CA ASN A 195 -10.82 6.97 12.06
C ASN A 195 -9.84 7.33 10.96
N LYS A 196 -9.88 8.57 10.53
CA LYS A 196 -8.92 9.11 9.55
C LYS A 196 -7.49 8.83 10.00
N ASN A 197 -6.68 8.34 9.07
CA ASN A 197 -5.28 7.98 9.27
C ASN A 197 -5.03 6.70 10.10
N GLU A 198 -6.07 6.01 10.52
CA GLU A 198 -5.93 4.65 11.03
C GLU A 198 -5.92 3.65 9.88
N SER A 199 -5.16 2.59 10.06
CA SER A 199 -5.09 1.49 9.10
C SER A 199 -5.55 0.19 9.73
N TYR A 200 -6.01 -0.74 8.91
CA TYR A 200 -6.23 -2.13 9.33
C TYR A 200 -5.40 -3.05 8.45
N ILE A 201 -4.67 -3.95 9.09
CA ILE A 201 -3.92 -5.00 8.40
C ILE A 201 -4.62 -6.33 8.68
N LEU A 202 -4.93 -7.08 7.63
CA LEU A 202 -5.25 -8.50 7.71
C LEU A 202 -4.07 -9.26 7.14
N ALA A 203 -3.40 -10.02 7.98
CA ALA A 203 -2.28 -10.86 7.61
C ALA A 203 -2.61 -12.33 7.87
N ILE A 204 -2.22 -13.19 6.93
CA ILE A 204 -2.48 -14.62 6.93
C ILE A 204 -1.15 -15.34 6.80
N ASN A 205 -0.96 -16.37 7.59
CA ASN A 205 0.22 -17.19 7.51
C ASN A 205 0.19 -18.02 6.21
N ALA A 206 1.22 -17.90 5.39
CA ALA A 206 1.27 -18.48 4.04
C ALA A 206 1.32 -20.02 3.99
N ILE A 207 1.37 -20.69 5.14
CA ILE A 207 1.29 -22.16 5.21
C ILE A 207 -0.10 -22.70 4.79
N GLN A 208 -1.10 -21.82 4.70
CA GLN A 208 -2.47 -22.19 4.33
C GLN A 208 -2.82 -21.71 2.93
N GLU A 209 -3.49 -22.53 2.15
CA GLU A 209 -4.16 -22.10 0.93
C GLU A 209 -5.24 -21.08 1.29
N VAL A 210 -4.99 -19.82 1.00
CA VAL A 210 -6.00 -18.79 1.11
C VAL A 210 -6.59 -18.53 -0.26
N ILE A 211 -7.74 -19.09 -0.49
CA ILE A 211 -8.54 -18.75 -1.66
C ILE A 211 -9.38 -17.53 -1.25
N LEU A 212 -8.96 -16.35 -1.68
CA LEU A 212 -9.84 -15.21 -1.73
C LEU A 212 -10.78 -15.42 -2.91
N LEU A 213 -11.94 -16.04 -2.65
CA LEU A 213 -12.94 -16.27 -3.68
C LEU A 213 -13.58 -14.95 -4.09
N GLU A 214 -13.50 -14.67 -5.38
CA GLU A 214 -14.30 -13.62 -6.01
C GLU A 214 -15.77 -14.08 -6.10
N HIS A 215 -16.68 -13.19 -5.71
CA HIS A 215 -18.07 -13.16 -6.14
C HIS A 215 -18.47 -11.76 -6.53
#